data_90b8d3ab352b8ed268a0d96521e14416
#
_entry.id   90b8d3ab352b8ed268a0d96521e14416
#
_cell.length_a   1.000
_cell.length_b   1.000
_cell.length_c   1.000
_cell.angle_alpha   90.00
_cell.angle_beta   90.00
_cell.angle_gamma   90.00
#
_symmetry.space_group_name_H-M   'P 1'
#
loop_
_entity.id
_entity.type
_entity.pdbx_description
1 polymer ?
#
loop_
_entity_poly.entity_id
_entity_poly.type
_entity_poly.pdbx_seq_one_letter_code
_entity_poly.pdbx_strand_id
1 'polypeptide(L)'
;MLEFSPQDPSGLSGKICLCGIGAAGAKVMEEVLLLAPQAASVCAMNLDARLLNASAVPCKVHLGARLTRGLGSGGDASVGAQAACESESSILRALEGSALTVPPAGLGGGTGSGVAPEVARLAKEQGSYVVSVVIRPFRF
;
A
#
# COMPACT_ATOMS: atom_id res chain seq x y z
N MET A 1 -12.83 3.94 20.04
CA MET A 1 -12.00 4.63 19.03
C MET A 1 -10.60 4.78 19.62
N LEU A 2 -9.58 4.21 18.99
CA LEU A 2 -8.20 4.37 19.44
C LEU A 2 -7.67 5.68 18.82
N GLU A 3 -7.60 6.74 19.63
CA GLU A 3 -6.88 7.94 19.24
C GLU A 3 -5.39 7.69 19.48
N PHE A 4 -4.62 7.58 18.42
CA PHE A 4 -3.17 7.55 18.50
C PHE A 4 -2.66 8.99 18.67
N SER A 5 -2.41 9.39 19.91
CA SER A 5 -1.70 10.64 20.19
C SER A 5 -0.19 10.39 20.04
N PRO A 6 0.57 11.30 19.41
CA PRO A 6 2.02 11.20 19.30
C PRO A 6 2.76 11.17 20.66
N GLN A 7 2.06 11.32 21.78
CA GLN A 7 2.60 11.36 23.13
C GLN A 7 2.02 10.28 24.05
N ASP A 8 1.46 9.20 23.46
CA ASP A 8 0.92 8.10 24.25
C ASP A 8 2.03 7.40 25.04
N PRO A 9 1.96 7.35 26.39
CA PRO A 9 2.95 6.69 27.22
C PRO A 9 2.99 5.16 27.06
N SER A 10 2.11 4.56 26.27
CA SER A 10 2.12 3.11 25.95
C SER A 10 3.26 2.68 25.03
N GLY A 11 4.12 3.58 24.58
CA GLY A 11 5.29 3.26 23.77
C GLY A 11 5.03 3.01 22.28
N LEU A 12 3.80 3.24 21.79
CA LEU A 12 3.47 3.26 20.38
C LEU A 12 3.78 4.62 19.73
N SER A 13 4.90 5.21 20.10
CA SER A 13 5.43 6.40 19.42
C SER A 13 5.97 5.99 18.06
N GLY A 14 5.21 6.20 17.00
CA GLY A 14 5.66 5.83 15.68
C GLY A 14 4.78 6.37 14.56
N LYS A 15 5.37 6.42 13.39
CA LYS A 15 4.75 6.86 12.14
C LYS A 15 3.67 5.88 11.70
N ILE A 16 2.50 6.39 11.32
CA ILE A 16 1.47 5.62 10.62
C ILE A 16 1.73 5.73 9.11
N CYS A 17 1.80 4.62 8.42
CA CYS A 17 1.95 4.55 6.98
C CYS A 17 0.69 3.97 6.35
N LEU A 18 0.07 4.72 5.46
CA LEU A 18 -1.06 4.28 4.63
C LEU A 18 -0.53 4.02 3.21
N CYS A 19 -0.59 2.78 2.75
CA CYS A 19 -0.05 2.40 1.45
C CYS A 19 -1.15 1.80 0.56
N GLY A 20 -1.73 2.62 -0.29
CA GLY A 20 -2.77 2.20 -1.23
C GLY A 20 -2.21 1.31 -2.34
N ILE A 21 -2.73 0.09 -2.46
CA ILE A 21 -2.25 -0.92 -3.39
C ILE A 21 -3.24 -1.07 -4.56
N GLY A 22 -2.71 -0.91 -5.77
CA GLY A 22 -3.49 -0.95 -6.99
C GLY A 22 -4.37 0.30 -7.17
N ALA A 23 -5.22 0.28 -8.19
CA ALA A 23 -6.07 1.44 -8.52
C ALA A 23 -7.06 1.76 -7.40
N ALA A 24 -7.71 0.75 -6.82
CA ALA A 24 -8.68 0.95 -5.75
C ALA A 24 -8.02 1.50 -4.47
N GLY A 25 -6.87 0.95 -4.08
CA GLY A 25 -6.11 1.44 -2.94
C GLY A 25 -5.60 2.87 -3.13
N ALA A 26 -5.13 3.22 -4.33
CA ALA A 26 -4.71 4.58 -4.65
C ALA A 26 -5.86 5.58 -4.53
N LYS A 27 -7.07 5.23 -4.97
CA LYS A 27 -8.27 6.07 -4.81
C LYS A 27 -8.60 6.33 -3.35
N VAL A 28 -8.52 5.32 -2.51
CA VAL A 28 -8.71 5.48 -1.06
C VAL A 28 -7.68 6.45 -0.50
N MET A 29 -6.43 6.39 -0.94
CA MET A 29 -5.38 7.31 -0.48
C MET A 29 -5.62 8.75 -0.93
N GLU A 30 -6.12 8.96 -2.14
CA GLU A 30 -6.52 10.28 -2.64
C GLU A 30 -7.60 10.92 -1.75
N GLU A 31 -8.62 10.15 -1.36
CA GLU A 31 -9.66 10.60 -0.43
C GLU A 31 -9.10 10.90 0.98
N VAL A 32 -8.21 10.05 1.49
CA VAL A 32 -7.55 10.29 2.79
C VAL A 32 -6.77 11.60 2.79
N LEU A 33 -6.03 11.90 1.71
CA LEU A 33 -5.27 13.15 1.60
C LEU A 33 -6.17 14.38 1.57
N LEU A 34 -7.37 14.28 1.00
CA LEU A 34 -8.36 15.36 1.01
C LEU A 34 -8.96 15.59 2.41
N LEU A 35 -9.25 14.51 3.13
CA LEU A 35 -9.95 14.58 4.42
C LEU A 35 -9.00 14.81 5.61
N ALA A 36 -7.80 14.26 5.56
CA ALA A 36 -6.85 14.26 6.67
C ALA A 36 -5.39 14.31 6.18
N PRO A 37 -4.95 15.41 5.54
CA PRO A 37 -3.64 15.47 4.88
C PRO A 37 -2.44 15.35 5.80
N GLN A 38 -2.63 15.54 7.11
CA GLN A 38 -1.57 15.50 8.12
C GLN A 38 -1.58 14.23 8.99
N ALA A 39 -2.54 13.33 8.77
CA ALA A 39 -2.78 12.23 9.71
C ALA A 39 -1.74 11.10 9.62
N ALA A 40 -1.12 10.91 8.47
CA ALA A 40 -0.23 9.77 8.22
C ALA A 40 0.70 10.01 7.03
N SER A 41 1.71 9.16 6.92
CA SER A 41 2.50 9.03 5.69
C SER A 41 1.68 8.23 4.67
N VAL A 42 1.48 8.79 3.48
CA VAL A 42 0.63 8.20 2.44
C VAL A 42 1.45 7.88 1.20
N CYS A 43 1.35 6.66 0.69
CA CYS A 43 1.94 6.26 -0.58
C CYS A 43 0.96 5.44 -1.43
N ALA A 44 1.20 5.41 -2.73
CA ALA A 44 0.50 4.54 -3.68
C ALA A 44 1.49 3.56 -4.31
N MET A 45 1.08 2.30 -4.43
CA MET A 45 1.87 1.22 -5.02
C MET A 45 1.09 0.58 -6.16
N ASN A 46 1.68 0.48 -7.34
CA ASN A 46 1.02 -0.14 -8.48
C ASN A 46 2.04 -0.72 -9.46
N LEU A 47 1.61 -1.76 -10.20
CA LEU A 47 2.34 -2.31 -11.34
C LEU A 47 2.07 -1.51 -12.63
N ASP A 48 0.88 -0.93 -12.77
CA ASP A 48 0.53 -0.10 -13.94
C ASP A 48 1.09 1.31 -13.78
N ALA A 49 2.09 1.64 -14.59
CA ALA A 49 2.78 2.93 -14.53
C ALA A 49 1.86 4.11 -14.89
N ARG A 50 0.88 3.90 -15.77
CA ARG A 50 -0.05 4.95 -16.19
C ARG A 50 -1.00 5.31 -15.06
N LEU A 51 -1.57 4.30 -14.42
CA LEU A 51 -2.47 4.49 -13.26
C LEU A 51 -1.71 5.12 -12.09
N LEU A 52 -0.48 4.67 -11.84
CA LEU A 52 0.35 5.23 -10.78
C LEU A 52 0.69 6.70 -11.03
N ASN A 53 1.06 7.05 -12.26
CA ASN A 53 1.40 8.42 -12.63
C ASN A 53 0.17 9.35 -12.61
N ALA A 54 -1.00 8.84 -12.93
CA ALA A 54 -2.26 9.59 -12.88
C ALA A 54 -2.77 9.84 -11.45
N SER A 55 -2.29 9.10 -10.47
CA SER A 55 -2.70 9.28 -9.07
C SER A 55 -2.19 10.61 -8.51
N ALA A 56 -3.03 11.28 -7.72
CA ALA A 56 -2.68 12.51 -7.00
C ALA A 56 -1.81 12.25 -5.75
N VAL A 57 -1.59 11.00 -5.36
CA VAL A 57 -0.73 10.65 -4.22
C VAL A 57 0.72 10.98 -4.54
N PRO A 58 1.41 11.82 -3.74
CA PRO A 58 2.74 12.30 -4.06
C PRO A 58 3.83 11.22 -3.93
N CYS A 59 3.73 10.33 -2.95
CA CYS A 59 4.66 9.22 -2.78
C CYS A 59 4.19 8.01 -3.60
N LYS A 60 4.99 7.57 -4.57
CA LYS A 60 4.63 6.51 -5.51
C LYS A 60 5.71 5.44 -5.53
N VAL A 61 5.27 4.17 -5.50
CA VAL A 61 6.13 3.00 -5.64
C VAL A 61 5.69 2.21 -6.87
N HIS A 62 6.50 2.23 -7.92
CA HIS A 62 6.27 1.43 -9.11
C HIS A 62 6.80 0.02 -8.88
N LEU A 63 5.90 -0.95 -8.90
CA LEU A 63 6.19 -2.36 -8.61
C LEU A 63 6.45 -3.14 -9.90
N GLY A 64 7.42 -4.04 -9.87
CA GLY A 64 7.69 -4.99 -10.94
C GLY A 64 8.04 -4.33 -12.27
N ALA A 65 8.82 -3.25 -12.26
CA ALA A 65 9.15 -2.48 -13.45
C ALA A 65 9.81 -3.31 -14.55
N ARG A 66 10.64 -4.29 -14.18
CA ARG A 66 11.28 -5.21 -15.14
C ARG A 66 10.33 -6.32 -15.55
N LEU A 67 9.55 -6.85 -14.62
CA LEU A 67 8.63 -7.96 -14.84
C LEU A 67 7.50 -7.61 -15.81
N THR A 68 6.84 -6.45 -15.60
CA THR A 68 5.65 -6.07 -16.38
C THR A 68 5.85 -4.91 -17.32
N ARG A 69 7.00 -4.23 -17.24
CA ARG A 69 7.31 -3.03 -18.03
C ARG A 69 6.24 -1.91 -17.89
N GLY A 70 5.60 -1.86 -16.72
CA GLY A 70 4.56 -0.87 -16.42
C GLY A 70 3.19 -1.18 -17.01
N LEU A 71 2.97 -2.39 -17.54
CA LEU A 71 1.69 -2.77 -18.16
C LEU A 71 0.66 -3.35 -17.16
N GLY A 72 1.03 -3.47 -15.88
CA GLY A 72 0.16 -4.04 -14.87
C GLY A 72 0.25 -5.57 -14.77
N SER A 73 -0.61 -6.15 -13.94
CA SER A 73 -0.61 -7.59 -13.65
C SER A 73 -1.46 -8.43 -14.62
N GLY A 74 -2.25 -7.80 -15.48
CA GLY A 74 -3.19 -8.51 -16.35
C GLY A 74 -4.29 -9.29 -15.59
N GLY A 75 -4.59 -8.90 -14.35
CA GLY A 75 -5.55 -9.62 -13.50
C GLY A 75 -4.98 -10.83 -12.75
N ASP A 76 -3.70 -11.14 -12.94
CA ASP A 76 -3.05 -12.29 -12.33
C ASP A 76 -2.38 -11.91 -10.99
N ALA A 77 -2.88 -12.48 -9.89
CA ALA A 77 -2.34 -12.25 -8.55
C ALA A 77 -0.91 -12.81 -8.37
N SER A 78 -0.54 -13.86 -9.10
CA SER A 78 0.83 -14.39 -9.05
C SER A 78 1.84 -13.41 -9.63
N VAL A 79 1.48 -12.70 -10.68
CA VAL A 79 2.27 -11.60 -11.25
C VAL A 79 2.39 -10.45 -10.25
N GLY A 80 1.31 -10.12 -9.55
CA GLY A 80 1.33 -9.14 -8.46
C GLY A 80 2.31 -9.49 -7.35
N ALA A 81 2.28 -10.74 -6.88
CA ALA A 81 3.19 -11.23 -5.85
C ALA A 81 4.66 -11.18 -6.32
N GLN A 82 4.95 -11.64 -7.55
CA GLN A 82 6.29 -11.59 -8.12
C GLN A 82 6.81 -10.14 -8.27
N ALA A 83 5.94 -9.22 -8.67
CA ALA A 83 6.28 -7.80 -8.78
C ALA A 83 6.62 -7.19 -7.41
N ALA A 84 5.90 -7.57 -6.38
CA ALA A 84 6.21 -7.15 -5.00
C ALA A 84 7.58 -7.69 -4.56
N CYS A 85 7.88 -8.95 -4.84
CA CYS A 85 9.20 -9.54 -4.56
C CYS A 85 10.33 -8.82 -5.33
N GLU A 86 10.13 -8.51 -6.60
CA GLU A 86 11.10 -7.73 -7.38
C GLU A 86 11.36 -6.35 -6.76
N SER A 87 10.34 -5.74 -6.18
CA SER A 87 10.36 -4.38 -5.67
C SER A 87 10.49 -4.30 -4.14
N GLU A 88 10.91 -5.37 -3.49
CA GLU A 88 10.97 -5.48 -2.03
C GLU A 88 11.71 -4.32 -1.37
N SER A 89 12.88 -3.95 -1.88
CA SER A 89 13.67 -2.84 -1.35
C SER A 89 12.95 -1.48 -1.42
N SER A 90 12.18 -1.25 -2.48
CA SER A 90 11.38 -0.03 -2.65
C SER A 90 10.19 0.00 -1.70
N ILE A 91 9.55 -1.15 -1.49
CA ILE A 91 8.46 -1.30 -0.50
C ILE A 91 9.00 -1.06 0.90
N LEU A 92 10.09 -1.70 1.30
CA LEU A 92 10.71 -1.55 2.61
C LEU A 92 11.08 -0.09 2.90
N ARG A 93 11.62 0.62 1.91
CA ARG A 93 11.94 2.04 2.04
C ARG A 93 10.69 2.90 2.26
N ALA A 94 9.59 2.62 1.57
CA ALA A 94 8.34 3.34 1.73
C ALA A 94 7.71 3.10 3.12
N LEU A 95 7.94 1.94 3.73
CA LEU A 95 7.42 1.55 5.03
C LEU A 95 8.35 1.90 6.19
N GLU A 96 9.53 2.44 5.92
CA GLU A 96 10.58 2.66 6.94
C GLU A 96 10.09 3.52 8.10
N GLY A 97 10.36 3.05 9.32
CA GLY A 97 9.98 3.74 10.56
C GLY A 97 8.50 3.68 10.90
N SER A 98 7.72 2.89 10.20
CA SER A 98 6.28 2.76 10.48
C SER A 98 6.03 1.87 11.70
N ALA A 99 5.32 2.40 12.70
CA ALA A 99 4.81 1.60 13.82
C ALA A 99 3.50 0.88 13.45
N LEU A 100 2.70 1.51 12.59
CA LEU A 100 1.47 0.95 12.05
C LEU A 100 1.44 1.12 10.54
N THR A 101 1.19 0.04 9.83
CA THR A 101 1.00 0.03 8.36
C THR A 101 -0.42 -0.40 8.03
N VAL A 102 -1.10 0.41 7.22
CA VAL A 102 -2.45 0.12 6.73
C VAL A 102 -2.41 0.07 5.20
N PRO A 103 -2.45 -1.13 4.59
CA PRO A 103 -2.46 -1.31 3.15
C PRO A 103 -3.89 -1.51 2.61
N PRO A 104 -4.61 -0.45 2.20
CA PRO A 104 -5.87 -0.61 1.49
C PRO A 104 -5.64 -1.23 0.11
N ALA A 105 -6.41 -2.27 -0.22
CA ALA A 105 -6.29 -2.99 -1.49
C ALA A 105 -7.65 -3.48 -2.00
N GLY A 106 -7.89 -3.37 -3.30
CA GLY A 106 -9.03 -4.00 -3.97
C GLY A 106 -8.73 -5.47 -4.27
N LEU A 107 -9.59 -6.36 -3.80
CA LEU A 107 -9.52 -7.79 -4.13
C LEU A 107 -10.20 -8.06 -5.47
N GLY A 108 -9.81 -9.16 -6.12
CA GLY A 108 -10.33 -9.59 -7.41
C GLY A 108 -9.48 -9.16 -8.60
N GLY A 109 -8.58 -8.20 -8.42
CA GLY A 109 -7.55 -7.85 -9.41
C GLY A 109 -6.19 -8.47 -9.05
N GLY A 110 -5.26 -8.47 -10.00
CA GLY A 110 -3.93 -9.05 -9.78
C GLY A 110 -3.05 -8.22 -8.85
N THR A 111 -3.07 -6.90 -8.97
CA THR A 111 -2.23 -6.03 -8.14
C THR A 111 -2.66 -6.09 -6.67
N GLY A 112 -3.91 -5.77 -6.36
CA GLY A 112 -4.38 -5.74 -4.97
C GLY A 112 -4.27 -7.10 -4.29
N SER A 113 -4.73 -8.16 -4.96
CA SER A 113 -4.72 -9.53 -4.40
C SER A 113 -3.32 -10.10 -4.25
N GLY A 114 -2.41 -9.81 -5.18
CA GLY A 114 -1.04 -10.35 -5.16
C GLY A 114 -0.07 -9.57 -4.29
N VAL A 115 -0.16 -8.24 -4.31
CA VAL A 115 0.80 -7.36 -3.63
C VAL A 115 0.48 -7.21 -2.14
N ALA A 116 -0.81 -7.12 -1.77
CA ALA A 116 -1.18 -6.81 -0.38
C ALA A 116 -0.60 -7.79 0.66
N PRO A 117 -0.63 -9.11 0.45
CA PRO A 117 -0.01 -10.06 1.38
C PRO A 117 1.50 -9.84 1.53
N GLU A 118 2.20 -9.52 0.46
CA GLU A 118 3.65 -9.27 0.48
C GLU A 118 3.99 -7.98 1.24
N VAL A 119 3.24 -6.90 1.00
CA VAL A 119 3.39 -5.65 1.76
C VAL A 119 3.14 -5.88 3.25
N ALA A 120 2.11 -6.63 3.59
CA ALA A 120 1.81 -6.97 4.98
C ALA A 120 2.94 -7.79 5.63
N ARG A 121 3.49 -8.77 4.91
CA ARG A 121 4.64 -9.58 5.37
C ARG A 121 5.85 -8.69 5.65
N LEU A 122 6.22 -7.85 4.69
CA LEU A 122 7.38 -6.96 4.80
C LEU A 122 7.23 -5.94 5.93
N ALA A 123 6.04 -5.36 6.08
CA ALA A 123 5.74 -4.45 7.17
C ALA A 123 5.92 -5.12 8.55
N LYS A 124 5.43 -6.34 8.71
CA LYS A 124 5.59 -7.12 9.94
C LYS A 124 7.05 -7.46 10.22
N GLU A 125 7.82 -7.81 9.21
CA GLU A 125 9.26 -8.08 9.34
C GLU A 125 10.05 -6.86 9.81
N GLN A 126 9.61 -5.64 9.46
CA GLN A 126 10.17 -4.38 9.98
C GLN A 126 9.69 -4.03 11.39
N GLY A 127 8.84 -4.84 12.01
CA GLY A 127 8.30 -4.59 13.34
C GLY A 127 7.05 -3.69 13.37
N SER A 128 6.44 -3.41 12.21
CA SER A 128 5.20 -2.66 12.12
C SER A 128 3.99 -3.52 12.48
N TYR A 129 3.02 -2.96 13.18
CA TYR A 129 1.68 -3.55 13.23
C TYR A 129 1.00 -3.37 11.88
N VAL A 130 0.19 -4.35 11.46
CA VAL A 130 -0.48 -4.29 10.16
C VAL A 130 -2.00 -4.44 10.35
N VAL A 131 -2.74 -3.47 9.81
CA VAL A 131 -4.20 -3.54 9.71
C VAL A 131 -4.57 -3.48 8.23
N SER A 132 -4.88 -4.61 7.63
CA SER A 132 -5.26 -4.66 6.21
C SER A 132 -6.71 -4.24 6.01
N VAL A 133 -6.92 -3.32 5.08
CA VAL A 133 -8.24 -2.90 4.63
C VAL A 133 -8.46 -3.44 3.22
N VAL A 134 -9.48 -4.27 3.04
CA VAL A 134 -9.74 -4.90 1.74
C VAL A 134 -11.10 -4.49 1.21
N ILE A 135 -11.13 -4.13 -0.08
CA ILE A 135 -12.34 -3.81 -0.80
C ILE A 135 -12.71 -5.05 -1.61
N ARG A 136 -13.84 -5.66 -1.28
CA ARG A 136 -14.32 -6.85 -1.98
C ARG A 136 -15.00 -6.46 -3.29
N PRO A 137 -14.82 -7.24 -4.37
CA PRO A 137 -15.55 -7.02 -5.61
C PRO A 137 -17.05 -7.27 -5.39
N PHE A 138 -17.87 -6.63 -6.24
CA PHE A 138 -19.30 -6.85 -6.21
C PHE A 138 -19.65 -8.31 -6.49
N ARG A 139 -20.67 -8.82 -5.80
CA ARG A 139 -21.35 -10.05 -6.16
C ARG A 139 -22.53 -9.70 -7.07
N PHE A 140 -22.46 -10.18 -8.24
CA PHE A 140 -23.63 -10.15 -9.13
C PHE A 140 -24.43 -11.43 -8.94
#